data_3545c14601436e53b018f1101b4fc456
#
_entry.id   3545c14601436e53b018f1101b4fc456
#
_cell.length_a   1.000
_cell.length_b   1.000
_cell.length_c   1.000
_cell.angle_alpha   90.00
_cell.angle_beta   90.00
_cell.angle_gamma   90.00
#
_symmetry.space_group_name_H-M   'P 1'
#
loop_
_entity.id
_entity.type
_entity.pdbx_description
1 polymer ?
#
loop_
_entity_poly.entity_id
_entity_poly.type
_entity_poly.pdbx_seq_one_letter_code
_entity_poly.pdbx_strand_id
1 'polypeptide(L)'
;ETIERTLLKCKRYFHTYGGSSFTHFPSLGQGSGSSINWNHEAPVEMRATPTLATSGDWRVQDTYAGSYYTLSGIGISSGDSTNKLLRGYATTSSAIGSDIGRILSYSDSSATWQYSAEL
;
A
#
# COMPACT_ATOMS: atom_id res chain seq x y z
N GLU A 1 2.02 -17.39 -25.94
CA GLU A 1 1.45 -16.59 -24.87
C GLU A 1 1.97 -15.17 -24.94
N THR A 2 1.12 -14.17 -24.71
CA THR A 2 1.51 -12.76 -24.75
C THR A 2 2.23 -12.34 -23.46
N ILE A 3 3.06 -11.29 -23.55
CA ILE A 3 3.73 -10.70 -22.40
C ILE A 3 2.71 -10.24 -21.37
N GLU A 4 1.61 -9.65 -21.80
CA GLU A 4 0.53 -9.17 -20.93
C GLU A 4 -0.07 -10.30 -20.10
N ARG A 5 -0.33 -11.45 -20.71
CA ARG A 5 -0.86 -12.63 -20.01
C ARG A 5 0.14 -13.16 -18.99
N THR A 6 1.42 -13.19 -19.36
CA THR A 6 2.48 -13.63 -18.45
C THR A 6 2.58 -12.72 -17.25
N LEU A 7 2.53 -11.39 -17.46
CA LEU A 7 2.55 -10.42 -16.37
C LEU A 7 1.36 -10.56 -15.44
N LEU A 8 0.16 -10.78 -15.98
CA LEU A 8 -1.03 -11.00 -15.15
C LEU A 8 -0.91 -12.26 -14.30
N LYS A 9 -0.36 -13.34 -14.86
CA LYS A 9 -0.10 -14.58 -14.11
C LYS A 9 0.89 -14.33 -12.97
N CYS A 10 1.95 -13.58 -13.22
CA CYS A 10 2.94 -13.25 -12.20
C CYS A 10 2.31 -12.44 -11.06
N LYS A 11 1.41 -11.51 -11.35
CA LYS A 11 0.72 -10.70 -10.34
C LYS A 11 -0.19 -11.49 -9.41
N ARG A 12 -0.58 -12.71 -9.77
CA ARG A 12 -1.31 -13.60 -8.87
C ARG A 12 -0.47 -14.05 -7.68
N TYR A 13 0.85 -14.01 -7.81
CA TYR A 13 1.78 -14.43 -6.77
C TYR A 13 2.51 -13.25 -6.14
N PHE A 14 2.76 -12.22 -6.93
CA PHE A 14 3.60 -11.11 -6.49
C PHE A 14 3.29 -9.86 -7.31
N HIS A 15 3.16 -8.73 -6.63
CA HIS A 15 3.19 -7.42 -7.29
C HIS A 15 3.74 -6.37 -6.34
N THR A 16 4.28 -5.28 -6.90
CA THR A 16 5.04 -4.30 -6.15
C THR A 16 4.74 -2.89 -6.64
N TYR A 17 4.94 -1.94 -5.73
CA TYR A 17 4.88 -0.51 -5.99
C TYR A 17 6.18 0.12 -5.45
N GLY A 18 6.52 1.29 -5.96
CA GLY A 18 7.74 2.00 -5.56
C GLY A 18 8.78 1.97 -6.68
N GLY A 19 10.04 2.12 -6.30
CA GLY A 19 11.16 2.13 -7.25
C GLY A 19 11.54 3.51 -7.77
N SER A 20 10.81 4.55 -7.41
CA SER A 20 11.18 5.94 -7.70
C SER A 20 10.68 6.87 -6.62
N SER A 21 11.27 8.07 -6.53
CA SER A 21 10.84 9.07 -5.56
C SER A 21 9.41 9.52 -5.86
N PHE A 22 8.62 9.71 -4.80
CA PHE A 22 7.24 10.17 -4.88
C PHE A 22 6.33 9.26 -5.71
N THR A 23 6.61 7.97 -5.74
CA THR A 23 5.67 7.00 -6.31
C THR A 23 4.45 6.90 -5.40
N HIS A 24 3.27 7.14 -5.96
CA HIS A 24 2.03 7.05 -5.20
C HIS A 24 1.51 5.62 -5.16
N PHE A 25 1.08 5.19 -3.97
CA PHE A 25 0.28 3.98 -3.83
C PHE A 25 -1.10 4.24 -4.47
N PRO A 26 -1.66 3.27 -5.21
CA PRO A 26 -2.87 3.53 -6.01
C PRO A 26 -4.15 3.77 -5.23
N SER A 27 -4.16 3.56 -3.92
CA SER A 27 -5.36 3.76 -3.09
C SER A 27 -5.16 4.91 -2.11
N LEU A 28 -6.24 5.63 -1.83
CA LEU A 28 -6.25 6.67 -0.79
C LEU A 28 -6.49 6.03 0.58
N GLY A 29 -5.93 6.63 1.62
CA GLY A 29 -6.16 6.21 2.98
C GLY A 29 -7.12 7.11 3.73
N GLN A 30 -7.88 6.53 4.65
CA GLN A 30 -8.78 7.25 5.57
C GLN A 30 -8.12 7.33 6.94
N GLY A 31 -7.95 8.53 7.46
CA GLY A 31 -7.38 8.75 8.78
C GLY A 31 -8.33 8.36 9.90
N SER A 32 -7.76 7.92 11.02
CA SER A 32 -8.45 7.64 12.27
C SER A 32 -7.49 7.96 13.41
N GLY A 33 -7.49 9.21 13.87
CA GLY A 33 -6.52 9.67 14.87
C GLY A 33 -5.10 9.65 14.32
N SER A 34 -4.23 8.86 14.94
CA SER A 34 -2.83 8.67 14.52
C SER A 34 -2.64 7.41 13.70
N SER A 35 -3.67 6.93 13.05
CA SER A 35 -3.58 5.77 12.15
C SER A 35 -4.30 6.07 10.84
N ILE A 36 -4.02 5.24 9.84
CA ILE A 36 -4.63 5.37 8.53
C ILE A 36 -4.99 3.98 8.01
N ASN A 37 -6.13 3.86 7.36
CA ASN A 37 -6.62 2.63 6.78
C ASN A 37 -6.96 2.85 5.32
N TRP A 38 -6.81 1.80 4.52
CA TRP A 38 -7.17 1.84 3.11
C TRP A 38 -7.69 0.49 2.65
N ASN A 39 -8.43 0.53 1.56
CA ASN A 39 -8.83 -0.68 0.85
C ASN A 39 -8.18 -0.62 -0.54
N HIS A 40 -7.48 -1.67 -0.89
CA HIS A 40 -6.80 -1.77 -2.17
C HIS A 40 -7.26 -3.03 -2.89
N GLU A 41 -7.77 -2.86 -4.09
CA GLU A 41 -8.12 -3.99 -4.94
C GLU A 41 -6.88 -4.43 -5.70
N ALA A 42 -6.50 -5.71 -5.56
CA ALA A 42 -5.38 -6.26 -6.30
C ALA A 42 -5.67 -6.19 -7.81
N PRO A 43 -4.65 -5.91 -8.65
CA PRO A 43 -4.87 -5.80 -10.10
C PRO A 43 -5.39 -7.08 -10.74
N VAL A 44 -5.09 -8.21 -10.13
CA VAL A 44 -5.69 -9.50 -10.48
C VAL A 44 -5.98 -10.26 -9.18
N GLU A 45 -6.91 -11.21 -9.23
CA GLU A 45 -7.14 -12.07 -8.08
C GLU A 45 -5.88 -12.86 -7.77
N MET A 46 -5.35 -12.67 -6.56
CA MET A 46 -4.14 -13.34 -6.14
C MET A 46 -4.41 -14.80 -5.76
N ARG A 47 -3.39 -15.61 -5.79
CA ARG A 47 -3.48 -17.05 -5.50
C ARG A 47 -4.01 -17.32 -4.09
N ALA A 48 -3.68 -16.47 -3.15
CA ALA A 48 -4.12 -16.53 -1.76
C ALA A 48 -4.11 -15.12 -1.20
N THR A 49 -4.61 -14.93 0.03
CA THR A 49 -4.46 -13.66 0.72
C THR A 49 -2.96 -13.38 0.88
N PRO A 50 -2.44 -12.28 0.32
CA PRO A 50 -1.00 -12.05 0.32
C PRO A 50 -0.49 -11.55 1.65
N THR A 51 0.82 -11.62 1.82
CA THR A 51 1.53 -10.88 2.85
C THR A 51 2.05 -9.59 2.26
N LEU A 52 2.15 -8.56 3.09
CA LEU A 52 2.68 -7.25 2.71
C LEU A 52 4.03 -7.03 3.36
N ALA A 53 5.02 -6.68 2.55
CA ALA A 53 6.33 -6.25 3.02
C ALA A 53 6.65 -4.88 2.44
N THR A 54 7.11 -3.96 3.29
CA THR A 54 7.48 -2.61 2.85
C THR A 54 8.88 -2.28 3.33
N SER A 55 9.56 -1.45 2.56
CA SER A 55 10.86 -0.88 2.96
C SER A 55 10.96 0.54 2.44
N GLY A 56 11.85 1.33 3.06
CA GLY A 56 12.06 2.71 2.67
C GLY A 56 11.10 3.68 3.36
N ASP A 57 11.11 4.91 2.88
CA ASP A 57 10.36 6.01 3.48
C ASP A 57 9.00 6.15 2.78
N TRP A 58 7.96 5.62 3.41
CA TRP A 58 6.59 5.78 2.97
C TRP A 58 5.90 6.78 3.87
N ARG A 59 5.21 7.74 3.28
CA ARG A 59 4.48 8.78 3.99
C ARG A 59 3.08 8.92 3.44
N VAL A 60 2.21 9.50 4.26
CA VAL A 60 0.89 9.93 3.82
C VAL A 60 0.88 11.45 3.77
N GLN A 61 0.36 12.00 2.67
CA GLN A 61 0.10 13.43 2.56
C GLN A 61 -1.37 13.68 2.87
N ASP A 62 -1.62 14.46 3.93
CA ASP A 62 -2.95 14.92 4.25
C ASP A 62 -3.44 15.82 3.13
N THR A 63 -4.50 15.41 2.44
CA THR A 63 -5.02 16.15 1.28
C THR A 63 -5.65 17.50 1.66
N TYR A 64 -6.03 17.65 2.93
CA TYR A 64 -6.57 18.91 3.43
C TYR A 64 -5.48 19.90 3.84
N ALA A 65 -4.56 19.45 4.69
CA ALA A 65 -3.49 20.30 5.23
C ALA A 65 -2.23 20.32 4.36
N GLY A 66 -2.04 19.35 3.47
CA GLY A 66 -0.86 19.25 2.64
C GLY A 66 0.39 18.75 3.37
N SER A 67 0.28 18.39 4.63
CA SER A 67 1.41 17.92 5.44
C SER A 67 1.72 16.46 5.18
N TYR A 68 3.00 16.10 5.31
CA TYR A 68 3.45 14.71 5.18
C TYR A 68 3.68 14.10 6.56
N TYR A 69 3.21 12.87 6.75
CA TYR A 69 3.43 12.12 7.98
C TYR A 69 4.08 10.78 7.65
N THR A 70 5.15 10.43 8.36
CA THR A 70 5.83 9.15 8.16
C THR A 70 4.92 8.02 8.61
N LEU A 71 4.86 6.96 7.80
CA LEU A 71 4.11 5.75 8.11
C LEU A 71 5.01 4.72 8.78
N SER A 72 4.46 4.02 9.77
CA SER A 72 5.12 2.89 10.44
C SER A 72 4.10 1.80 10.71
N GLY A 73 4.59 0.57 10.97
CA GLY A 73 3.70 -0.54 11.23
C GLY A 73 2.74 -0.84 10.08
N ILE A 74 3.21 -0.68 8.85
CA ILE A 74 2.39 -0.89 7.66
C ILE A 74 2.09 -2.38 7.51
N GLY A 75 0.82 -2.73 7.34
CA GLY A 75 0.42 -4.11 7.19
C GLY A 75 -0.95 -4.25 6.56
N ILE A 76 -1.40 -5.47 6.41
CA ILE A 76 -2.77 -5.77 5.98
C ILE A 76 -3.50 -6.55 7.05
N SER A 77 -4.80 -6.26 7.20
CA SER A 77 -5.66 -6.96 8.13
C SER A 77 -6.03 -8.32 7.54
N SER A 78 -5.48 -9.40 8.07
CA SER A 78 -5.72 -10.75 7.58
C SER A 78 -7.18 -11.19 7.76
N GLY A 79 -7.86 -10.66 8.79
CA GLY A 79 -9.26 -10.99 9.04
C GLY A 79 -10.25 -10.30 8.08
N ASP A 80 -9.83 -9.17 7.51
CA ASP A 80 -10.68 -8.36 6.64
C ASP A 80 -10.21 -8.35 5.18
N SER A 81 -9.13 -9.07 4.87
CA SER A 81 -8.57 -9.13 3.53
C SER A 81 -8.90 -10.44 2.86
N THR A 82 -9.00 -10.40 1.54
CA THR A 82 -9.19 -11.56 0.69
C THR A 82 -8.04 -11.63 -0.32
N ASN A 83 -8.10 -12.58 -1.23
CA ASN A 83 -7.11 -12.69 -2.30
C ASN A 83 -7.25 -11.60 -3.38
N LYS A 84 -8.25 -10.75 -3.29
CA LYS A 84 -8.46 -9.65 -4.23
C LYS A 84 -8.59 -8.29 -3.54
N LEU A 85 -9.29 -8.21 -2.42
CA LEU A 85 -9.47 -6.97 -1.67
C LEU A 85 -8.56 -6.99 -0.44
N LEU A 86 -7.66 -6.04 -0.39
CA LEU A 86 -6.61 -5.97 0.63
C LEU A 86 -6.85 -4.74 1.51
N ARG A 87 -7.24 -4.99 2.75
CA ARG A 87 -7.43 -3.93 3.72
C ARG A 87 -6.13 -3.65 4.46
N GLY A 88 -5.58 -2.47 4.25
CA GLY A 88 -4.32 -2.07 4.85
C GLY A 88 -4.48 -1.11 6.01
N TYR A 89 -3.44 -1.02 6.81
CA TYR A 89 -3.37 -0.08 7.93
C TYR A 89 -1.92 0.36 8.16
N ALA A 90 -1.77 1.50 8.80
CA ALA A 90 -0.46 2.01 9.23
C ALA A 90 -0.65 3.02 10.34
N THR A 91 0.43 3.28 11.09
CA THR A 91 0.47 4.32 12.10
C THR A 91 1.14 5.55 11.50
N THR A 92 0.58 6.73 11.77
CA THR A 92 1.17 8.01 11.31
C THR A 92 2.02 8.63 12.41
N SER A 93 3.05 9.39 12.03
CA SER A 93 3.94 10.06 12.98
C SER A 93 3.27 11.18 13.77
N SER A 94 2.15 11.69 13.26
CA SER A 94 1.33 12.68 13.94
C SER A 94 -0.13 12.42 13.62
N ALA A 95 -1.04 12.99 14.40
CA ALA A 95 -2.47 12.80 14.19
C ALA A 95 -2.90 13.39 12.85
N ILE A 96 -3.51 12.57 12.02
CA ILE A 96 -4.11 12.98 10.74
C ILE A 96 -5.61 13.27 10.90
N GLY A 97 -6.19 12.88 12.04
CA GLY A 97 -7.62 13.02 12.28
C GLY A 97 -8.44 12.07 11.43
N SER A 98 -9.51 12.59 10.82
CA SER A 98 -10.37 11.82 9.91
C SER A 98 -10.16 12.23 8.45
N ASP A 99 -9.08 12.94 8.13
CA ASP A 99 -8.78 13.40 6.79
C ASP A 99 -8.40 12.25 5.87
N ILE A 100 -8.56 12.46 4.57
CA ILE A 100 -8.13 11.52 3.55
C ILE A 100 -6.70 11.87 3.16
N GLY A 101 -5.86 10.86 2.99
CA GLY A 101 -4.47 11.04 2.62
C GLY A 101 -4.02 10.20 1.44
N ARG A 102 -3.05 10.70 0.71
CA ARG A 102 -2.37 9.99 -0.36
C ARG A 102 -1.11 9.34 0.19
N ILE A 103 -0.92 8.08 -0.09
CA ILE A 103 0.25 7.32 0.34
C ILE A 103 1.30 7.37 -0.77
N LEU A 104 2.54 7.69 -0.42
CA LEU A 104 3.62 7.82 -1.39
C LEU A 104 4.98 7.53 -0.79
N SER A 105 5.95 7.18 -1.64
CA SER A 105 7.36 7.09 -1.26
C SER A 105 7.94 8.50 -1.24
N TYR A 106 8.44 8.93 -0.09
CA TYR A 106 8.89 10.31 0.08
C TYR A 106 10.40 10.42 -0.14
N SER A 107 10.78 11.06 -1.25
CA SER A 107 12.20 11.28 -1.62
C SER A 107 13.08 10.02 -1.51
N ASP A 108 12.50 8.87 -1.82
CA ASP A 108 13.19 7.59 -1.66
C ASP A 108 12.94 6.70 -2.88
N SER A 109 13.92 6.65 -3.76
CA SER A 109 13.85 5.83 -4.98
C SER A 109 14.04 4.34 -4.72
N SER A 110 14.47 3.97 -3.50
CA SER A 110 14.65 2.56 -3.11
C SER A 110 13.45 2.02 -2.33
N ALA A 111 12.44 2.84 -2.04
CA ALA A 111 11.27 2.41 -1.30
C ALA A 111 10.52 1.33 -2.07
N THR A 112 10.11 0.27 -1.37
CA THR A 112 9.33 -0.82 -1.95
C THR A 112 8.09 -1.12 -1.13
N TRP A 113 7.06 -1.60 -1.83
CA TRP A 113 5.79 -2.01 -1.25
C TRP A 113 5.35 -3.25 -2.00
N GLN A 114 5.42 -4.40 -1.34
CA GLN A 114 5.31 -5.69 -2.02
C GLN A 114 4.21 -6.55 -1.43
N TYR A 115 3.35 -7.05 -2.29
CA TYR A 115 2.38 -8.09 -1.95
C TYR A 115 2.86 -9.43 -2.50
N SER A 116 2.89 -10.45 -1.65
CA SER A 116 3.35 -11.78 -2.03
C SER A 116 2.36 -12.84 -1.54
N ALA A 117 1.93 -13.69 -2.44
CA ALA A 117 1.05 -14.82 -2.17
C ALA A 117 1.74 -16.12 -2.58
N GLU A 118 2.96 -16.30 -2.13
CA GLU A 118 3.77 -17.48 -2.45
C GLU A 118 3.24 -18.75 -1.77
N LEU A 119 3.62 -19.86 -2.33
CA LEU A 119 3.28 -21.20 -1.83
C LEU A 119 3.93 -21.52 -0.49
#